data_3fe91021534f63a20e60297928b9952a
#
_entry.id   3fe91021534f63a20e60297928b9952a
#
_cell.length_a   1.000
_cell.length_b   1.000
_cell.length_c   1.000
_cell.angle_alpha   90.00
_cell.angle_beta   90.00
_cell.angle_gamma   90.00
#
_symmetry.space_group_name_H-M   'P 1'
#
loop_
_entity.id
_entity.type
_entity.pdbx_description
1 polymer ?
#
loop_
_entity_poly.entity_id
_entity_poly.type
_entity_poly.pdbx_seq_one_letter_code
_entity_poly.pdbx_strand_id
1 'polypeptide(L)'
;ILTGAFRKLTTFEATDSRNRFYKHFQEPMFSKVMKVLEVMDRISADRDNVPLSQIALNWCAQKEFVSSCIVGAQSRRKIEENCAAYQWMLTSEEIALLDAAIEQYLVEQ
;
A
#
# COMPACT_ATOMS: atom_id res chain seq x y z
N ILE A 1 5.01 3.17 1.11
CA ILE A 1 4.02 4.20 1.50
C ILE A 1 2.64 3.59 1.75
N LEU A 2 2.21 2.59 1.00
CA LEU A 2 0.91 1.94 1.17
C LEU A 2 0.83 1.02 2.39
N THR A 3 1.88 0.91 3.18
CA THR A 3 1.85 0.19 4.46
C THR A 3 1.19 0.98 5.58
N GLY A 4 0.92 2.27 5.35
CA GLY A 4 0.38 3.16 6.36
C GLY A 4 1.39 3.66 7.39
N ALA A 5 2.69 3.43 7.16
CA ALA A 5 3.75 3.89 8.07
C ALA A 5 3.87 5.42 8.09
N PHE A 6 3.54 6.08 6.99
CA PHE A 6 3.63 7.54 6.86
C PHE A 6 2.23 8.11 6.68
N ARG A 7 1.63 8.58 7.77
CA ARG A 7 0.26 9.15 7.78
C ARG A 7 0.25 10.67 7.70
N LYS A 8 1.40 11.31 7.92
CA LYS A 8 1.58 12.76 7.85
C LYS A 8 2.69 13.05 6.85
N LEU A 9 2.59 14.21 6.19
CA LEU A 9 3.65 14.65 5.28
C LEU A 9 4.96 14.71 6.07
N THR A 10 5.95 13.94 5.62
CA THR A 10 7.21 13.76 6.32
C THR A 10 8.35 14.34 5.47
N THR A 11 9.23 15.11 6.11
CA THR A 11 10.48 15.54 5.50
C THR A 11 11.58 14.57 5.91
N PHE A 12 12.23 13.97 4.92
CA PHE A 12 13.33 13.04 5.16
C PHE A 12 14.65 13.81 5.23
N GLU A 13 15.69 13.15 5.78
CA GLU A 13 17.02 13.74 5.78
C GLU A 13 17.47 14.09 4.35
N ALA A 14 18.32 15.11 4.21
CA ALA A 14 18.74 15.63 2.92
C ALA A 14 19.36 14.56 2.00
N THR A 15 20.00 13.54 2.59
CA THR A 15 20.60 12.42 1.87
C THR A 15 19.60 11.32 1.53
N ASP A 16 18.38 11.37 2.05
CA ASP A 16 17.38 10.36 1.82
C ASP A 16 16.76 10.54 0.43
N SER A 17 16.84 9.51 -0.41
CA SER A 17 16.35 9.52 -1.77
C SER A 17 14.82 9.76 -1.87
N ARG A 18 14.07 9.47 -0.79
CA ARG A 18 12.63 9.67 -0.76
C ARG A 18 12.22 11.13 -0.92
N ASN A 19 13.08 12.08 -0.59
CA ASN A 19 12.84 13.51 -0.82
C ASN A 19 12.84 13.87 -2.30
N ARG A 20 13.55 13.12 -3.12
CA ARG A 20 13.88 13.51 -4.49
C ARG A 20 13.19 12.64 -5.54
N PHE A 21 13.19 11.33 -5.34
CA PHE A 21 12.76 10.36 -6.35
C PHE A 21 11.34 9.85 -6.15
N TYR A 22 10.80 9.96 -4.97
CA TYR A 22 9.49 9.40 -4.67
C TYR A 22 8.44 10.51 -4.50
N LYS A 23 7.81 10.88 -5.61
CA LYS A 23 6.77 11.92 -5.63
C LYS A 23 5.60 11.65 -4.69
N HIS A 24 5.37 10.39 -4.31
CA HIS A 24 4.31 9.99 -3.39
C HIS A 24 4.51 10.52 -1.97
N PHE A 25 5.73 10.93 -1.62
CA PHE A 25 6.02 11.58 -0.34
C PHE A 25 5.92 13.11 -0.42
N GLN A 26 5.49 13.64 -1.55
CA GLN A 26 5.36 15.08 -1.78
C GLN A 26 3.92 15.40 -2.20
N GLU A 27 3.45 16.59 -1.84
CA GLU A 27 2.15 17.06 -2.31
C GLU A 27 2.18 17.39 -3.82
N PRO A 28 1.09 17.19 -4.56
CA PRO A 28 -0.24 16.75 -4.09
C PRO A 28 -0.40 15.23 -3.95
N MET A 29 0.56 14.43 -4.36
CA MET A 29 0.44 12.97 -4.38
C MET A 29 0.30 12.37 -2.99
N PHE A 30 0.97 12.92 -1.97
CA PHE A 30 0.87 12.41 -0.61
C PHE A 30 -0.58 12.40 -0.12
N SER A 31 -1.30 13.49 -0.28
CA SER A 31 -2.71 13.57 0.13
C SER A 31 -3.58 12.59 -0.64
N LYS A 32 -3.30 12.38 -1.93
CA LYS A 32 -4.03 11.41 -2.75
C LYS A 32 -3.79 9.97 -2.26
N VAL A 33 -2.55 9.65 -1.90
CA VAL A 33 -2.21 8.34 -1.31
C VAL A 33 -2.98 8.13 0.01
N MET A 34 -3.11 9.16 0.84
CA MET A 34 -3.88 9.06 2.08
C MET A 34 -5.34 8.68 1.82
N LYS A 35 -5.94 9.13 0.73
CA LYS A 35 -7.30 8.72 0.34
C LYS A 35 -7.39 7.23 0.01
N VAL A 36 -6.39 6.69 -0.66
CA VAL A 36 -6.32 5.24 -0.90
C VAL A 36 -6.16 4.47 0.41
N LEU A 37 -5.33 4.98 1.33
CA LEU A 37 -5.16 4.35 2.65
C LEU A 37 -6.47 4.32 3.45
N GLU A 38 -7.34 5.31 3.31
CA GLU A 38 -8.66 5.28 3.95
C GLU A 38 -9.50 4.08 3.49
N VAL A 39 -9.44 3.75 2.20
CA VAL A 39 -10.12 2.55 1.65
C VAL A 39 -9.48 1.29 2.21
N MET A 40 -8.16 1.24 2.27
CA MET A 40 -7.42 0.10 2.84
C MET A 40 -7.76 -0.09 4.33
N ASP A 41 -7.90 1.01 5.07
CA ASP A 41 -8.29 0.96 6.49
C ASP A 41 -9.68 0.31 6.66
N ARG A 42 -10.63 0.58 5.78
CA ARG A 42 -11.95 -0.06 5.81
C ARG A 42 -11.86 -1.56 5.56
N ILE A 43 -11.07 -1.96 4.58
CA ILE A 43 -10.84 -3.38 4.28
C ILE A 43 -10.17 -4.07 5.47
N SER A 44 -9.18 -3.42 6.07
CA SER A 44 -8.50 -3.94 7.26
C SER A 44 -9.48 -4.16 8.42
N ALA A 45 -10.36 -3.19 8.68
CA ALA A 45 -11.34 -3.29 9.76
C ALA A 45 -12.29 -4.50 9.56
N ASP A 46 -12.66 -4.80 8.32
CA ASP A 46 -13.52 -5.94 7.99
C ASP A 46 -12.78 -7.29 8.04
N ARG A 47 -11.47 -7.29 8.22
CA ARG A 47 -10.60 -8.47 8.22
C ARG A 47 -9.76 -8.58 9.48
N ASP A 48 -10.36 -8.33 10.65
CA ASP A 48 -9.69 -8.43 11.94
C ASP A 48 -8.42 -7.57 12.05
N ASN A 49 -8.46 -6.38 11.44
CA ASN A 49 -7.36 -5.40 11.46
C ASN A 49 -6.05 -5.95 10.89
N VAL A 50 -6.10 -6.66 9.77
CA VAL A 50 -4.88 -7.12 9.10
C VAL A 50 -3.98 -5.93 8.72
N PRO A 51 -2.65 -6.09 8.78
CA PRO A 51 -1.73 -5.02 8.37
C PRO A 51 -1.99 -4.55 6.94
N LEU A 52 -1.93 -3.24 6.70
CA LEU A 52 -2.13 -2.68 5.36
C LEU A 52 -1.08 -3.17 4.37
N SER A 53 0.13 -3.50 4.85
CA SER A 53 1.17 -4.11 4.02
C SER A 53 0.69 -5.41 3.37
N GLN A 54 -0.05 -6.23 4.10
CA GLN A 54 -0.62 -7.48 3.56
C GLN A 54 -1.69 -7.20 2.51
N ILE A 55 -2.52 -6.17 2.71
CA ILE A 55 -3.52 -5.76 1.72
C ILE A 55 -2.84 -5.33 0.43
N ALA A 56 -1.81 -4.50 0.52
CA ALA A 56 -1.06 -4.01 -0.64
C ALA A 56 -0.41 -5.16 -1.42
N LEU A 57 0.25 -6.08 -0.72
CA LEU A 57 0.89 -7.24 -1.34
C LEU A 57 -0.14 -8.19 -1.96
N ASN A 58 -1.24 -8.43 -1.27
CA ASN A 58 -2.31 -9.30 -1.76
C ASN A 58 -2.94 -8.74 -3.04
N TRP A 59 -3.24 -7.44 -3.06
CA TRP A 59 -3.73 -6.74 -4.24
C TRP A 59 -2.77 -6.90 -5.43
N CYS A 60 -1.49 -6.64 -5.19
CA CYS A 60 -0.46 -6.75 -6.22
C CYS A 60 -0.34 -8.19 -6.74
N ALA A 61 -0.29 -9.17 -5.84
CA ALA A 61 -0.10 -10.58 -6.19
C ALA A 61 -1.27 -11.16 -6.99
N GLN A 62 -2.48 -10.62 -6.84
CA GLN A 62 -3.66 -11.11 -7.54
C GLN A 62 -3.83 -10.55 -8.95
N LYS A 63 -2.98 -9.64 -9.39
CA LYS A 63 -3.03 -9.15 -10.78
C LYS A 63 -2.53 -10.23 -11.73
N GLU A 64 -3.26 -10.46 -12.82
CA GLU A 64 -2.96 -11.53 -13.78
C GLU A 64 -1.56 -11.44 -14.39
N PHE A 65 -1.05 -10.23 -14.54
CA PHE A 65 0.26 -9.98 -15.14
C PHE A 65 1.42 -10.03 -14.14
N VAL A 66 1.14 -10.26 -12.86
CA VAL A 66 2.17 -10.31 -11.81
C VAL A 66 2.47 -11.75 -11.46
N SER A 67 3.73 -12.19 -11.68
CA SER A 67 4.19 -13.52 -11.31
C SER A 67 4.67 -13.59 -9.87
N SER A 68 5.30 -12.52 -9.37
CA SER A 68 5.74 -12.42 -7.98
C SER A 68 5.89 -10.97 -7.57
N CYS A 69 5.82 -10.71 -6.26
CA CYS A 69 6.05 -9.40 -5.69
C CYS A 69 7.44 -9.34 -5.05
N ILE A 70 8.19 -8.28 -5.38
CA ILE A 70 9.48 -8.02 -4.75
C ILE A 70 9.24 -7.14 -3.54
N VAL A 71 9.63 -7.60 -2.36
CA VAL A 71 9.39 -6.90 -1.11
C VAL A 71 10.69 -6.62 -0.37
N GLY A 72 10.76 -5.48 0.32
CA GLY A 72 11.82 -5.19 1.25
C GLY A 72 11.44 -5.65 2.65
N ALA A 73 12.37 -6.28 3.35
CA ALA A 73 12.16 -6.70 4.72
C ALA A 73 13.45 -6.53 5.53
N GLN A 74 13.36 -5.75 6.61
CA GLN A 74 14.50 -5.42 7.46
C GLN A 74 14.44 -6.09 8.83
N SER A 75 13.36 -6.81 9.14
CA SER A 75 13.19 -7.49 10.41
C SER A 75 12.43 -8.79 10.20
N ARG A 76 12.60 -9.74 11.15
CA ARG A 76 11.87 -11.00 11.15
C ARG A 76 10.36 -10.77 11.13
N ARG A 77 9.87 -9.81 11.91
CA ARG A 77 8.43 -9.49 11.97
C ARG A 77 7.90 -9.07 10.60
N LYS A 78 8.63 -8.24 9.87
CA LYS A 78 8.25 -7.81 8.52
C LYS A 78 8.24 -8.95 7.51
N ILE A 79 9.20 -9.87 7.62
CA ILE A 79 9.24 -11.05 6.77
C ILE A 79 8.02 -11.92 7.03
N GLU A 80 7.68 -12.16 8.29
CA GLU A 80 6.51 -12.96 8.68
C GLU A 80 5.20 -12.30 8.20
N GLU A 81 5.05 -10.99 8.38
CA GLU A 81 3.90 -10.25 7.87
C GLU A 81 3.77 -10.34 6.35
N ASN A 82 4.87 -10.19 5.63
CA ASN A 82 4.86 -10.26 4.17
C ASN A 82 4.48 -11.66 3.68
N CYS A 83 4.99 -12.71 4.32
CA CYS A 83 4.61 -14.08 3.98
C CYS A 83 3.14 -14.36 4.29
N ALA A 84 2.64 -13.86 5.39
CA ALA A 84 1.24 -14.03 5.77
C ALA A 84 0.27 -13.40 4.76
N ALA A 85 0.71 -12.41 3.99
CA ALA A 85 -0.11 -11.80 2.93
C ALA A 85 -0.59 -12.81 1.88
N TYR A 86 0.09 -13.94 1.73
CA TYR A 86 -0.25 -14.97 0.74
C TYR A 86 -1.14 -16.09 1.30
N GLN A 87 -1.52 -16.01 2.57
CA GLN A 87 -2.36 -17.01 3.23
C GLN A 87 -3.87 -16.75 3.08
N TRP A 88 -4.23 -15.61 2.52
CA TRP A 88 -5.61 -15.21 2.30
C TRP A 88 -5.74 -14.44 0.99
N MET A 89 -6.95 -14.19 0.56
CA MET A 89 -7.20 -13.47 -0.70
C MET A 89 -8.24 -12.38 -0.51
N LEU A 90 -7.97 -11.22 -1.11
CA LEU A 90 -8.98 -10.17 -1.25
C LEU A 90 -10.14 -10.68 -2.12
N THR A 91 -11.34 -10.30 -1.77
CA THR A 91 -12.50 -10.59 -2.62
C THR A 91 -12.49 -9.71 -3.86
N SER A 92 -13.24 -10.13 -4.89
CA SER A 92 -13.40 -9.32 -6.10
C SER A 92 -13.94 -7.92 -5.80
N GLU A 93 -14.84 -7.80 -4.82
CA GLU A 93 -15.39 -6.51 -4.39
C GLU A 93 -14.32 -5.62 -3.74
N GLU A 94 -13.49 -6.20 -2.89
CA GLU A 94 -12.39 -5.47 -2.24
C GLU A 94 -11.37 -5.00 -3.26
N ILE A 95 -11.02 -5.84 -4.23
CA ILE A 95 -10.12 -5.47 -5.33
C ILE A 95 -10.74 -4.34 -6.16
N ALA A 96 -12.03 -4.41 -6.45
CA ALA A 96 -12.73 -3.36 -7.20
C ALA A 96 -12.72 -2.03 -6.44
N LEU A 97 -12.89 -2.05 -5.12
CA LEU A 97 -12.82 -0.84 -4.29
C LEU A 97 -11.42 -0.21 -4.35
N LEU A 98 -10.38 -1.02 -4.24
CA LEU A 98 -9.00 -0.54 -4.32
C LEU A 98 -8.68 -0.01 -5.72
N ASP A 99 -9.06 -0.72 -6.76
CA ASP A 99 -8.83 -0.30 -8.15
C ASP A 99 -9.53 1.02 -8.43
N ALA A 100 -10.77 1.19 -7.96
CA ALA A 100 -11.52 2.43 -8.13
C ALA A 100 -10.86 3.59 -7.40
N ALA A 101 -10.37 3.37 -6.18
CA ALA A 101 -9.68 4.40 -5.41
C ALA A 101 -8.36 4.80 -6.07
N ILE A 102 -7.60 3.84 -6.56
CA ILE A 102 -6.34 4.10 -7.26
C ILE A 102 -6.59 4.90 -8.54
N GLU A 103 -7.58 4.51 -9.32
CA GLU A 103 -7.94 5.23 -10.53
C GLU A 103 -8.39 6.65 -10.25
N GLN A 104 -9.20 6.85 -9.21
CA GLN A 104 -9.71 8.16 -8.83
C GLN A 104 -8.62 9.11 -8.32
N TYR A 105 -7.69 8.61 -7.49
CA TYR A 105 -6.76 9.46 -6.75
C TYR A 105 -5.32 9.39 -7.23
N LEU A 106 -4.86 8.26 -7.76
CA LEU A 106 -3.45 8.06 -8.06
C LEU A 106 -3.11 8.07 -9.56
N VAL A 107 -4.09 7.88 -10.43
CA VAL A 107 -3.84 7.93 -11.87
C VAL A 107 -3.74 9.38 -12.31
N GLU A 108 -2.64 9.72 -12.96
CA GLU A 108 -2.43 11.05 -13.52
C GLU A 108 -3.31 11.23 -14.77
N GLN A 109 -3.99 12.35 -14.82
CA GLN A 109 -4.81 12.74 -15.97
C GLN A 109 -4.13 13.83 -16.78
#